data_c2b7432d2eb1565f868f64ff7477cf60
#
_entry.id   c2b7432d2eb1565f868f64ff7477cf60
#
_cell.length_a   1.000
_cell.length_b   1.000
_cell.length_c   1.000
_cell.angle_alpha   90.00
_cell.angle_beta   90.00
_cell.angle_gamma   90.00
#
_symmetry.space_group_name_H-M   'P 1'
#
loop_
_entity.id
_entity.type
_entity.pdbx_description
1 polymer ?
#
loop_
_entity_poly.entity_id
_entity_poly.type
_entity_poly.pdbx_seq_one_letter_code
_entity_poly.pdbx_strand_id
1 'polypeptide(L)'
;MRKILLIPTVGMILAVALAVAYLLVRRYQPPSATGPMQAPVSLASLDKQDLPPLPNLWLHINSAEGLEVFQGAPLIFTVRVANQRATNAAFTNQAHEAYLSLIQQKVAKGEISSADAQPMLELAQQKQQVKVARLGTNEQGWEKFVHFEIESGGSPPTPLTWPLTPLTAPEAKSLTLDASSRAKVDYALEPQAAAQVPAGDFEITAVLEVPAGAALPQDLWRGRVASLPVRLKILPVPAQPSPAEQASMNVQRAEFFSITQDWSKALANAKAALAVSPDLIRAEMIVGKAQEAQGDLSGARDTFLNAYRLFYQQHPNSYEAPEYLVYKIATLDQRLGERRTQSGP
;
A
#
# COMPACT_ATOMS: atom_id res chain seq x y z
N MET A 1 -32.61 -23.92 -36.57
CA MET A 1 -33.06 -23.92 -35.16
C MET A 1 -31.84 -23.99 -34.24
N ARG A 2 -31.33 -22.85 -33.78
CA ARG A 2 -30.34 -22.76 -32.66
C ARG A 2 -30.24 -21.27 -32.26
N LYS A 3 -31.25 -20.76 -31.59
CA LYS A 3 -31.24 -19.50 -30.85
C LYS A 3 -31.95 -19.84 -29.56
N ILE A 4 -31.31 -19.69 -28.46
CA ILE A 4 -31.77 -19.65 -27.07
C ILE A 4 -30.65 -20.32 -26.23
N LEU A 5 -29.67 -19.53 -25.73
CA LEU A 5 -28.88 -19.89 -24.52
C LEU A 5 -27.86 -18.83 -24.11
N LEU A 6 -28.07 -17.53 -24.43
CA LEU A 6 -27.10 -16.48 -24.08
C LEU A 6 -27.61 -15.44 -23.07
N ILE A 7 -28.89 -15.50 -22.70
CA ILE A 7 -29.51 -14.50 -21.81
C ILE A 7 -29.32 -14.81 -20.29
N PRO A 8 -29.23 -16.06 -19.81
CA PRO A 8 -29.06 -16.30 -18.38
C PRO A 8 -27.66 -16.02 -17.84
N THR A 9 -26.61 -16.07 -18.67
CA THR A 9 -25.23 -15.92 -18.22
C THR A 9 -24.85 -14.48 -17.83
N VAL A 10 -25.37 -13.49 -18.54
CA VAL A 10 -25.07 -12.06 -18.23
C VAL A 10 -25.78 -11.62 -16.96
N GLY A 11 -27.00 -12.08 -16.72
CA GLY A 11 -27.74 -11.82 -15.48
C GLY A 11 -27.06 -12.43 -14.26
N MET A 12 -26.49 -13.61 -14.40
CA MET A 12 -25.78 -14.29 -13.33
C MET A 12 -24.45 -13.62 -12.95
N ILE A 13 -23.70 -13.11 -13.94
CA ILE A 13 -22.45 -12.36 -13.69
C ILE A 13 -22.74 -11.05 -12.98
N LEU A 14 -23.81 -10.33 -13.35
CA LEU A 14 -24.20 -9.09 -12.69
C LEU A 14 -24.67 -9.33 -11.26
N ALA A 15 -25.41 -10.39 -11.01
CA ALA A 15 -25.87 -10.78 -9.68
C ALA A 15 -24.70 -11.17 -8.77
N VAL A 16 -23.71 -11.88 -9.30
CA VAL A 16 -22.47 -12.24 -8.58
C VAL A 16 -21.64 -11.00 -8.26
N ALA A 17 -21.48 -10.07 -9.19
CA ALA A 17 -20.75 -8.82 -8.97
C ALA A 17 -21.42 -7.96 -7.89
N LEU A 18 -22.76 -7.86 -7.91
CA LEU A 18 -23.51 -7.15 -6.87
C LEU A 18 -23.47 -7.85 -5.51
N ALA A 19 -23.49 -9.18 -5.47
CA ALA A 19 -23.36 -9.96 -4.25
C ALA A 19 -21.95 -9.82 -3.64
N VAL A 20 -20.89 -9.82 -4.47
CA VAL A 20 -19.52 -9.60 -4.02
C VAL A 20 -19.33 -8.17 -3.52
N ALA A 21 -19.86 -7.17 -4.20
CA ALA A 21 -19.83 -5.78 -3.74
C ALA A 21 -20.59 -5.61 -2.41
N TYR A 22 -21.75 -6.24 -2.27
CA TYR A 22 -22.53 -6.24 -1.02
C TYR A 22 -21.81 -6.94 0.13
N LEU A 23 -21.15 -8.08 -0.14
CA LEU A 23 -20.37 -8.82 0.86
C LEU A 23 -19.10 -8.05 1.27
N LEU A 24 -18.45 -7.34 0.34
CA LEU A 24 -17.32 -6.48 0.64
C LEU A 24 -17.75 -5.29 1.52
N VAL A 25 -18.86 -4.64 1.19
CA VAL A 25 -19.40 -3.53 2.02
C VAL A 25 -19.79 -4.04 3.42
N ARG A 26 -20.39 -5.22 3.53
CA ARG A 26 -20.80 -5.80 4.81
C ARG A 26 -19.63 -6.25 5.69
N ARG A 27 -18.50 -6.63 5.08
CA ARG A 27 -17.27 -7.04 5.79
C ARG A 27 -16.50 -5.86 6.38
N TYR A 28 -16.76 -4.62 5.87
CA TYR A 28 -16.14 -3.38 6.33
C TYR A 28 -17.04 -2.53 7.22
N GLN A 29 -18.18 -3.07 7.71
CA GLN A 29 -18.93 -2.38 8.76
C GLN A 29 -18.20 -2.56 10.10
N PRO A 30 -17.72 -1.46 10.75
CA PRO A 30 -17.18 -1.54 12.09
C PRO A 30 -18.29 -2.05 13.04
N PRO A 31 -17.94 -2.75 14.13
CA PRO A 31 -18.91 -3.24 15.09
C PRO A 31 -19.74 -2.08 15.63
N SER A 32 -21.05 -2.22 15.58
CA SER A 32 -22.02 -1.24 16.05
C SER A 32 -21.78 -0.93 17.52
N ALA A 33 -21.23 0.25 17.81
CA ALA A 33 -21.24 0.77 19.16
C ALA A 33 -22.70 1.03 19.57
N THR A 34 -23.19 0.27 20.53
CA THR A 34 -24.47 0.52 21.20
C THR A 34 -24.34 1.72 22.13
N GLY A 35 -24.37 2.93 21.54
CA GLY A 35 -24.57 4.19 22.21
C GLY A 35 -26.00 4.67 22.02
N PRO A 36 -26.55 5.56 22.88
CA PRO A 36 -27.91 6.04 22.75
C PRO A 36 -28.13 6.66 21.38
N MET A 37 -29.20 6.21 20.73
CA MET A 37 -29.62 6.58 19.39
C MET A 37 -29.76 8.11 19.29
N GLN A 38 -28.75 8.76 18.71
CA GLN A 38 -28.90 10.16 18.29
C GLN A 38 -29.87 10.20 17.10
N ALA A 39 -30.75 11.19 17.11
CA ALA A 39 -31.74 11.41 16.05
C ALA A 39 -31.06 11.39 14.67
N PRO A 40 -31.74 10.87 13.64
CA PRO A 40 -31.15 10.76 12.32
C PRO A 40 -30.75 12.17 11.83
N VAL A 41 -29.43 12.38 11.72
CA VAL A 41 -28.89 13.58 11.09
C VAL A 41 -29.35 13.53 9.64
N SER A 42 -30.16 14.50 9.25
CA SER A 42 -30.66 14.62 7.89
C SER A 42 -29.48 14.64 6.93
N LEU A 43 -29.43 13.72 5.97
CA LEU A 43 -28.42 13.67 4.91
C LEU A 43 -28.28 14.99 4.15
N ALA A 44 -29.33 15.83 4.14
CA ALA A 44 -29.31 17.17 3.54
C ALA A 44 -28.41 18.18 4.29
N SER A 45 -28.04 17.92 5.55
CA SER A 45 -27.14 18.81 6.31
C SER A 45 -25.64 18.46 6.14
N LEU A 46 -25.32 17.30 5.59
CA LEU A 46 -23.94 16.87 5.32
C LEU A 46 -23.34 17.45 4.04
N ASP A 47 -24.21 17.91 3.12
CA ASP A 47 -23.77 18.47 1.82
C ASP A 47 -23.26 19.93 1.88
N LYS A 48 -23.33 20.59 3.04
CA LYS A 48 -22.96 22.01 3.17
C LYS A 48 -21.69 22.29 3.96
N GLN A 49 -21.05 21.30 4.50
CA GLN A 49 -19.71 21.52 5.08
C GLN A 49 -18.67 21.41 3.96
N ASP A 50 -18.14 22.55 3.53
CA ASP A 50 -16.92 22.66 2.72
C ASP A 50 -15.69 22.12 3.48
N LEU A 51 -15.78 20.89 3.96
CA LEU A 51 -14.63 20.22 4.51
C LEU A 51 -13.64 19.96 3.37
N PRO A 52 -12.39 20.38 3.52
CA PRO A 52 -11.38 20.08 2.53
C PRO A 52 -11.31 18.55 2.32
N PRO A 53 -10.98 18.08 1.11
CA PRO A 53 -10.79 16.67 0.87
C PRO A 53 -9.67 16.15 1.79
N LEU A 54 -10.03 15.22 2.66
CA LEU A 54 -9.07 14.65 3.61
C LEU A 54 -8.27 13.55 2.91
N PRO A 55 -6.91 13.59 2.95
CA PRO A 55 -6.11 12.46 2.54
C PRO A 55 -6.32 11.29 3.53
N ASN A 56 -6.24 10.06 3.02
CA ASN A 56 -6.13 8.88 3.85
C ASN A 56 -4.66 8.53 4.04
N LEU A 57 -4.29 8.29 5.28
CA LEU A 57 -2.96 7.85 5.66
C LEU A 57 -2.97 6.34 5.90
N TRP A 58 -2.05 5.62 5.24
CA TRP A 58 -1.84 4.19 5.47
C TRP A 58 -0.41 3.96 5.95
N LEU A 59 -0.29 3.18 7.01
CA LEU A 59 0.97 2.71 7.54
C LEU A 59 1.18 1.25 7.12
N HIS A 60 2.30 0.98 6.45
CA HIS A 60 2.76 -0.37 6.16
C HIS A 60 4.07 -0.63 6.88
N ILE A 61 4.09 -1.73 7.62
CA ILE A 61 5.29 -2.27 8.23
C ILE A 61 5.50 -3.64 7.59
N ASN A 62 6.43 -3.81 6.71
CA ASN A 62 6.92 -5.02 6.05
C ASN A 62 5.97 -6.26 5.94
N SER A 63 4.84 -6.30 6.67
CA SER A 63 3.77 -7.30 6.56
C SER A 63 2.40 -6.69 6.89
N ALA A 64 1.33 -7.21 6.25
CA ALA A 64 -0.04 -6.75 6.44
C ALA A 64 -0.68 -7.19 7.77
N GLU A 65 -0.12 -8.19 8.46
CA GLU A 65 -0.73 -8.87 9.61
C GLU A 65 -0.10 -8.53 10.98
N GLY A 66 0.75 -7.52 11.00
CA GLY A 66 1.60 -7.22 12.15
C GLY A 66 3.05 -7.62 11.88
N LEU A 67 3.96 -7.07 12.66
CA LEU A 67 5.37 -7.29 12.51
C LEU A 67 5.95 -7.92 13.77
N GLU A 68 6.59 -9.06 13.62
CA GLU A 68 7.45 -9.62 14.67
C GLU A 68 8.91 -9.45 14.25
N VAL A 69 9.69 -8.80 15.12
CA VAL A 69 11.13 -8.58 14.89
C VAL A 69 11.91 -8.89 16.15
N PHE A 70 13.18 -9.21 15.99
CA PHE A 70 14.07 -9.34 17.13
C PHE A 70 14.59 -7.97 17.58
N GLN A 71 14.81 -7.83 18.88
CA GLN A 71 15.41 -6.61 19.45
C GLN A 71 16.73 -6.27 18.73
N GLY A 72 16.92 -5.00 18.41
CA GLY A 72 18.07 -4.54 17.64
C GLY A 72 17.99 -4.78 16.13
N ALA A 73 16.92 -5.39 15.65
CA ALA A 73 16.64 -5.39 14.22
C ALA A 73 16.20 -3.99 13.78
N PRO A 74 16.70 -3.47 12.65
CA PRO A 74 16.24 -2.19 12.11
C PRO A 74 14.78 -2.30 11.70
N LEU A 75 14.02 -1.23 11.90
CA LEU A 75 12.61 -1.16 11.54
C LEU A 75 12.42 -0.17 10.39
N ILE A 76 11.54 -0.51 9.49
CA ILE A 76 11.11 0.38 8.41
C ILE A 76 9.60 0.47 8.40
N PHE A 77 9.11 1.71 8.42
CA PHE A 77 7.71 2.04 8.35
C PHE A 77 7.43 2.78 7.05
N THR A 78 6.69 2.17 6.14
CA THR A 78 6.27 2.83 4.90
C THR A 78 4.97 3.57 5.14
N VAL A 79 5.01 4.89 5.15
CA VAL A 79 3.84 5.74 5.21
C VAL A 79 3.37 6.05 3.81
N ARG A 80 2.12 5.71 3.51
CA ARG A 80 1.47 6.05 2.24
C ARG A 80 0.33 7.00 2.50
N VAL A 81 0.22 8.02 1.64
CA VAL A 81 -0.87 8.98 1.67
C VAL A 81 -1.60 9.00 0.33
N ALA A 82 -2.93 9.01 0.40
CA ALA A 82 -3.79 9.12 -0.76
C ALA A 82 -5.06 9.90 -0.41
N ASN A 83 -5.70 10.51 -1.41
CA ASN A 83 -6.98 11.17 -1.23
C ASN A 83 -8.13 10.21 -1.57
N GLN A 84 -8.62 9.48 -0.57
CA GLN A 84 -9.67 8.48 -0.75
C GLN A 84 -10.99 9.07 -1.27
N ARG A 85 -11.33 10.31 -0.86
CA ARG A 85 -12.54 10.97 -1.35
C ARG A 85 -12.48 11.25 -2.85
N ALA A 86 -11.32 11.73 -3.32
CA ALA A 86 -11.11 11.94 -4.74
C ALA A 86 -11.16 10.62 -5.53
N THR A 87 -10.56 9.56 -5.01
CA THR A 87 -10.62 8.21 -5.60
C THR A 87 -12.05 7.69 -5.68
N ASN A 88 -12.82 7.82 -4.59
CA ASN A 88 -14.21 7.38 -4.56
C ASN A 88 -15.08 8.19 -5.53
N ALA A 89 -14.92 9.51 -5.58
CA ALA A 89 -15.63 10.36 -6.53
C ALA A 89 -15.31 10.01 -7.99
N ALA A 90 -14.04 9.76 -8.30
CA ALA A 90 -13.64 9.34 -9.64
C ALA A 90 -14.25 8.00 -10.04
N PHE A 91 -14.25 7.02 -9.12
CA PHE A 91 -14.87 5.70 -9.34
C PHE A 91 -16.38 5.84 -9.59
N THR A 92 -17.09 6.66 -8.79
CA THR A 92 -18.50 6.93 -8.96
C THR A 92 -18.78 7.58 -10.32
N ASN A 93 -17.98 8.57 -10.72
CA ASN A 93 -18.12 9.23 -12.01
C ASN A 93 -17.91 8.25 -13.18
N GLN A 94 -16.91 7.36 -13.08
CA GLN A 94 -16.68 6.31 -14.08
C GLN A 94 -17.86 5.33 -14.18
N ALA A 95 -18.42 4.93 -13.04
CA ALA A 95 -19.61 4.07 -13.01
C ALA A 95 -20.83 4.78 -13.65
N HIS A 96 -21.02 6.05 -13.38
CA HIS A 96 -22.07 6.85 -14.02
C HIS A 96 -21.88 6.95 -15.54
N GLU A 97 -20.66 7.15 -16.03
CA GLU A 97 -20.36 7.17 -17.48
C GLU A 97 -20.66 5.83 -18.16
N ALA A 98 -20.29 4.72 -17.52
CA ALA A 98 -20.63 3.38 -18.02
C ALA A 98 -22.14 3.14 -18.05
N TYR A 99 -22.86 3.60 -17.02
CA TYR A 99 -24.32 3.50 -16.95
C TYR A 99 -25.02 4.34 -18.00
N LEU A 100 -24.56 5.58 -18.26
CA LEU A 100 -25.03 6.43 -19.35
C LEU A 100 -24.92 5.72 -20.71
N SER A 101 -23.76 5.14 -21.00
CA SER A 101 -23.53 4.42 -22.25
C SER A 101 -24.51 3.24 -22.41
N LEU A 102 -24.76 2.50 -21.33
CA LEU A 102 -25.70 1.37 -21.34
C LEU A 102 -27.13 1.83 -21.62
N ILE A 103 -27.59 2.90 -20.96
CA ILE A 103 -28.94 3.45 -21.17
C ILE A 103 -29.11 3.90 -22.62
N GLN A 104 -28.16 4.65 -23.17
CA GLN A 104 -28.17 5.12 -24.55
C GLN A 104 -28.26 3.96 -25.54
N GLN A 105 -27.51 2.87 -25.31
CA GLN A 105 -27.60 1.66 -26.11
C GLN A 105 -29.00 1.03 -26.06
N LYS A 106 -29.61 0.95 -24.89
CA LYS A 106 -30.94 0.36 -24.71
C LYS A 106 -32.02 1.21 -25.38
N VAL A 107 -31.94 2.53 -25.30
CA VAL A 107 -32.82 3.43 -26.02
C VAL A 107 -32.67 3.26 -27.55
N ALA A 108 -31.44 3.21 -28.05
CA ALA A 108 -31.18 3.01 -29.48
C ALA A 108 -31.68 1.67 -30.03
N LYS A 109 -31.72 0.64 -29.18
CA LYS A 109 -32.30 -0.69 -29.52
C LYS A 109 -33.82 -0.76 -29.34
N GLY A 110 -34.46 0.28 -28.83
CA GLY A 110 -35.91 0.28 -28.54
C GLY A 110 -36.28 -0.58 -27.32
N GLU A 111 -35.30 -0.98 -26.48
CA GLU A 111 -35.55 -1.77 -25.27
C GLU A 111 -36.13 -0.94 -24.12
N ILE A 112 -35.91 0.37 -24.14
CA ILE A 112 -36.43 1.33 -23.17
C ILE A 112 -36.92 2.55 -23.97
N SER A 113 -38.08 3.13 -23.60
CA SER A 113 -38.53 4.38 -24.20
C SER A 113 -37.66 5.57 -23.78
N SER A 114 -37.57 6.59 -24.64
CA SER A 114 -36.83 7.81 -24.29
C SER A 114 -37.39 8.51 -23.05
N ALA A 115 -38.70 8.41 -22.81
CA ALA A 115 -39.35 8.99 -21.64
C ALA A 115 -38.93 8.26 -20.33
N ASP A 116 -38.86 6.93 -20.36
CA ASP A 116 -38.44 6.12 -19.20
C ASP A 116 -36.94 6.24 -18.94
N ALA A 117 -36.15 6.51 -19.98
CA ALA A 117 -34.71 6.70 -19.86
C ALA A 117 -34.32 8.07 -19.25
N GLN A 118 -35.15 9.10 -19.40
CA GLN A 118 -34.82 10.48 -19.02
C GLN A 118 -34.39 10.63 -17.53
N PRO A 119 -35.12 10.10 -16.54
CA PRO A 119 -34.71 10.21 -15.14
C PRO A 119 -33.36 9.48 -14.85
N MET A 120 -33.11 8.38 -15.56
CA MET A 120 -31.87 7.61 -15.44
C MET A 120 -30.68 8.37 -16.02
N LEU A 121 -30.88 9.08 -17.15
CA LEU A 121 -29.86 9.93 -17.77
C LEU A 121 -29.54 11.14 -16.88
N GLU A 122 -30.53 11.77 -16.29
CA GLU A 122 -30.32 12.87 -15.35
C GLU A 122 -29.51 12.46 -14.12
N LEU A 123 -29.83 11.33 -13.52
CA LEU A 123 -29.08 10.77 -12.39
C LEU A 123 -27.61 10.49 -12.78
N ALA A 124 -27.40 9.88 -13.94
CA ALA A 124 -26.06 9.51 -14.40
C ALA A 124 -25.23 10.72 -14.88
N GLN A 125 -25.87 11.87 -15.15
CA GLN A 125 -25.18 13.12 -15.49
C GLN A 125 -24.66 13.88 -14.26
N GLN A 126 -25.09 13.51 -13.05
CA GLN A 126 -24.62 14.13 -11.81
C GLN A 126 -23.17 13.73 -11.53
N LYS A 127 -22.23 14.55 -11.99
CA LYS A 127 -20.81 14.34 -11.71
C LYS A 127 -20.45 14.87 -10.32
N GLN A 128 -19.81 14.01 -9.53
CA GLN A 128 -19.20 14.43 -8.28
C GLN A 128 -17.93 15.23 -8.55
N GLN A 129 -17.83 16.40 -7.91
CA GLN A 129 -16.60 17.18 -7.99
C GLN A 129 -15.47 16.48 -7.26
N VAL A 130 -14.37 16.27 -7.95
CA VAL A 130 -13.13 15.73 -7.36
C VAL A 130 -12.36 16.91 -6.76
N LYS A 131 -12.36 17.01 -5.43
CA LYS A 131 -11.54 17.99 -4.71
C LYS A 131 -10.15 17.42 -4.52
N VAL A 132 -9.12 18.17 -4.88
CA VAL A 132 -7.72 17.81 -4.67
C VAL A 132 -7.23 18.32 -3.32
N ALA A 133 -6.27 17.62 -2.73
CA ALA A 133 -5.55 18.07 -1.54
C ALA A 133 -4.09 18.33 -1.90
N ARG A 134 -3.57 19.49 -1.54
CA ARG A 134 -2.16 19.83 -1.71
C ARG A 134 -1.42 19.74 -0.38
N LEU A 135 -0.31 19.01 -0.36
CA LEU A 135 0.54 18.80 0.80
C LEU A 135 1.96 19.29 0.52
N GLY A 136 2.60 19.85 1.54
CA GLY A 136 3.98 20.32 1.43
C GLY A 136 4.16 21.53 0.51
N THR A 137 5.35 22.10 0.56
CA THR A 137 5.78 23.22 -0.30
C THR A 137 7.08 22.84 -1.00
N ASN A 138 7.54 23.68 -1.93
CA ASN A 138 8.84 23.46 -2.57
C ASN A 138 10.03 23.54 -1.58
N GLU A 139 9.83 24.23 -0.47
CA GLU A 139 10.86 24.41 0.58
C GLU A 139 10.74 23.32 1.65
N GLN A 140 9.51 22.98 2.05
CA GLN A 140 9.22 22.03 3.11
C GLN A 140 8.39 20.87 2.58
N GLY A 141 8.99 19.69 2.49
CA GLY A 141 8.32 18.48 2.04
C GLY A 141 7.23 18.04 3.00
N TRP A 142 6.24 17.35 2.45
CA TRP A 142 5.08 16.87 3.19
C TRP A 142 5.42 15.83 4.28
N GLU A 143 6.55 15.13 4.11
CA GLU A 143 7.05 14.14 5.07
C GLU A 143 7.37 14.73 6.44
N LYS A 144 7.65 16.04 6.50
CA LYS A 144 7.92 16.74 7.76
C LYS A 144 6.69 16.97 8.62
N PHE A 145 5.51 16.79 8.04
CA PHE A 145 4.23 16.85 8.76
C PHE A 145 3.77 15.48 9.24
N VAL A 146 4.57 14.43 8.99
CA VAL A 146 4.30 13.08 9.48
C VAL A 146 5.08 12.86 10.78
N HIS A 147 4.37 12.39 11.80
CA HIS A 147 4.97 11.89 13.03
C HIS A 147 4.33 10.56 13.43
N PHE A 148 4.88 9.91 14.43
CA PHE A 148 4.40 8.61 14.90
C PHE A 148 3.98 8.72 16.36
N GLU A 149 2.78 8.26 16.64
CA GLU A 149 2.28 7.99 17.97
C GLU A 149 2.55 6.51 18.25
N ILE A 150 3.36 6.23 19.26
CA ILE A 150 3.80 4.89 19.61
C ILE A 150 3.43 4.65 21.07
N GLU A 151 2.73 3.54 21.30
CA GLU A 151 2.29 3.16 22.64
C GLU A 151 2.81 1.76 22.97
N SER A 152 3.26 1.54 24.20
CA SER A 152 3.55 0.22 24.68
C SER A 152 2.25 -0.54 24.98
N GLY A 153 2.22 -1.85 24.72
CA GLY A 153 1.07 -2.72 24.95
C GLY A 153 0.70 -2.97 26.41
N GLY A 154 1.07 -2.06 27.32
CA GLY A 154 0.71 -2.09 28.73
C GLY A 154 -0.68 -1.54 29.02
N SER A 155 -1.18 -1.76 30.25
CA SER A 155 -2.44 -1.18 30.71
C SER A 155 -2.18 -0.38 32.00
N PRO A 156 -2.20 0.98 31.95
CA PRO A 156 -2.49 1.82 30.78
C PRO A 156 -1.34 1.84 29.75
N PRO A 157 -1.66 2.14 28.46
CA PRO A 157 -0.64 2.31 27.42
C PRO A 157 0.27 3.49 27.77
N THR A 158 1.57 3.33 27.52
CA THR A 158 2.55 4.38 27.77
C THR A 158 3.04 4.93 26.44
N PRO A 159 2.88 6.25 26.20
CA PRO A 159 3.40 6.87 24.98
C PRO A 159 4.92 6.83 24.95
N LEU A 160 5.47 6.51 23.81
CA LEU A 160 6.90 6.41 23.56
C LEU A 160 7.31 7.28 22.37
N THR A 161 8.56 7.70 22.38
CA THR A 161 9.14 8.45 21.25
C THR A 161 10.33 7.67 20.70
N TRP A 162 10.27 7.32 19.41
CA TRP A 162 11.38 6.70 18.71
C TRP A 162 11.99 7.69 17.70
N PRO A 163 13.31 7.71 17.51
CA PRO A 163 13.97 8.61 16.57
C PRO A 163 13.83 8.07 15.14
N LEU A 164 12.60 8.11 14.61
CA LEU A 164 12.29 7.71 13.26
C LEU A 164 12.70 8.81 12.28
N THR A 165 13.50 8.46 11.30
CA THR A 165 13.99 9.38 10.28
C THR A 165 13.53 8.95 8.89
N PRO A 166 13.12 9.87 8.00
CA PRO A 166 12.82 9.53 6.62
C PRO A 166 14.10 9.06 5.91
N LEU A 167 14.04 7.87 5.29
CA LEU A 167 15.16 7.26 4.56
C LEU A 167 15.43 7.93 3.22
N THR A 168 14.37 8.34 2.56
CA THR A 168 14.43 8.99 1.26
C THR A 168 13.60 10.24 1.29
N ALA A 169 14.14 11.33 0.75
CA ALA A 169 13.30 12.48 0.48
C ALA A 169 12.23 12.05 -0.53
N PRO A 170 10.96 12.48 -0.37
CA PRO A 170 9.93 12.20 -1.35
C PRO A 170 10.34 12.78 -2.71
N GLU A 171 9.96 12.07 -3.80
CA GLU A 171 10.25 12.51 -5.18
C GLU A 171 9.75 13.95 -5.43
N ALA A 172 8.63 14.31 -4.79
CA ALA A 172 8.09 15.66 -4.84
C ALA A 172 7.84 16.19 -3.43
N LYS A 173 8.49 17.30 -3.04
CA LYS A 173 8.25 17.99 -1.77
C LYS A 173 6.80 18.52 -1.70
N SER A 174 6.33 19.15 -2.78
CA SER A 174 4.94 19.56 -2.94
C SER A 174 4.16 18.47 -3.68
N LEU A 175 3.10 18.00 -3.08
CA LEU A 175 2.30 16.89 -3.56
C LEU A 175 0.85 17.34 -3.75
N THR A 176 0.29 17.11 -4.94
CA THR A 176 -1.14 17.28 -5.20
C THR A 176 -1.80 15.90 -5.25
N LEU A 177 -2.70 15.64 -4.31
CA LEU A 177 -3.41 14.39 -4.20
C LEU A 177 -4.78 14.52 -4.89
N ASP A 178 -4.87 14.00 -6.09
CA ASP A 178 -6.10 13.78 -6.84
C ASP A 178 -6.60 12.31 -6.70
N ALA A 179 -7.44 11.88 -7.62
CA ALA A 179 -8.02 10.54 -7.60
C ALA A 179 -7.00 9.40 -7.84
N SER A 180 -5.90 9.69 -8.52
CA SER A 180 -4.89 8.70 -8.91
C SER A 180 -3.57 8.84 -8.15
N SER A 181 -3.36 10.01 -7.53
CA SER A 181 -2.10 10.34 -6.88
C SER A 181 -1.95 9.63 -5.54
N ARG A 182 -0.80 9.00 -5.39
CA ARG A 182 -0.36 8.38 -4.13
C ARG A 182 1.08 8.76 -3.90
N ALA A 183 1.44 8.97 -2.64
CA ALA A 183 2.83 9.17 -2.26
C ALA A 183 3.21 8.24 -1.12
N LYS A 184 4.49 7.95 -1.04
CA LYS A 184 5.05 7.15 0.05
C LYS A 184 6.35 7.77 0.54
N VAL A 185 6.62 7.58 1.81
CA VAL A 185 7.94 7.80 2.43
C VAL A 185 8.22 6.65 3.38
N ASP A 186 9.45 6.16 3.32
CA ASP A 186 9.94 5.14 4.22
C ASP A 186 10.68 5.82 5.38
N TYR A 187 10.27 5.50 6.60
CA TYR A 187 10.92 5.95 7.83
C TYR A 187 11.65 4.78 8.46
N ALA A 188 12.82 5.04 8.98
CA ALA A 188 13.61 4.02 9.63
C ALA A 188 13.85 4.31 11.11
N LEU A 189 13.85 3.25 11.89
CA LEU A 189 14.56 3.17 13.15
C LEU A 189 15.86 2.42 12.88
N GLU A 190 16.97 3.16 12.91
CA GLU A 190 18.28 2.59 12.61
C GLU A 190 18.71 1.53 13.63
N PRO A 191 19.64 0.61 13.27
CA PRO A 191 20.02 -0.51 14.14
C PRO A 191 20.48 -0.08 15.54
N GLN A 192 21.19 1.04 15.65
CA GLN A 192 21.67 1.55 16.94
C GLN A 192 20.52 2.02 17.85
N ALA A 193 19.54 2.72 17.27
CA ALA A 193 18.34 3.16 17.98
C ALA A 193 17.41 1.98 18.29
N ALA A 194 17.27 1.04 17.34
CA ALA A 194 16.48 -0.16 17.53
C ALA A 194 17.01 -1.05 18.67
N ALA A 195 18.32 -1.08 18.89
CA ALA A 195 18.93 -1.81 20.00
C ALA A 195 18.55 -1.27 21.39
N GLN A 196 18.11 -0.01 21.47
CA GLN A 196 17.66 0.61 22.72
C GLN A 196 16.17 0.38 22.99
N VAL A 197 15.42 -0.10 22.01
CA VAL A 197 13.99 -0.41 22.19
C VAL A 197 13.88 -1.74 22.95
N PRO A 198 13.13 -1.78 24.07
CA PRO A 198 12.96 -3.03 24.80
C PRO A 198 12.11 -4.02 24.01
N ALA A 199 12.27 -5.31 24.34
CA ALA A 199 11.32 -6.32 23.87
C ALA A 199 9.92 -6.05 24.45
N GLY A 200 8.88 -6.31 23.67
CA GLY A 200 7.49 -6.05 24.05
C GLY A 200 6.56 -5.89 22.88
N ASP A 201 5.30 -5.63 23.20
CA ASP A 201 4.26 -5.34 22.22
C ASP A 201 4.05 -3.82 22.14
N PHE A 202 3.88 -3.32 20.92
CA PHE A 202 3.71 -1.90 20.63
C PHE A 202 2.59 -1.68 19.62
N GLU A 203 1.86 -0.57 19.77
CA GLU A 203 0.95 -0.06 18.74
C GLU A 203 1.53 1.22 18.15
N ILE A 204 1.55 1.31 16.81
CA ILE A 204 2.17 2.39 16.08
C ILE A 204 1.16 2.99 15.13
N THR A 205 0.92 4.28 15.27
CA THR A 205 0.03 5.07 14.42
C THR A 205 0.83 6.16 13.73
N ALA A 206 0.78 6.20 12.40
CA ALA A 206 1.32 7.34 11.67
C ALA A 206 0.28 8.46 11.63
N VAL A 207 0.70 9.68 11.87
CA VAL A 207 -0.15 10.87 11.87
C VAL A 207 0.42 11.90 10.91
N LEU A 208 -0.40 12.35 9.98
CA LEU A 208 -0.12 13.51 9.13
C LEU A 208 -0.87 14.69 9.73
N GLU A 209 -0.15 15.71 10.19
CA GLU A 209 -0.72 16.89 10.82
C GLU A 209 -0.13 18.18 10.25
N VAL A 210 -1.00 18.99 9.63
CA VAL A 210 -0.65 20.32 9.15
C VAL A 210 -1.41 21.36 9.99
N PRO A 211 -0.71 22.12 10.87
CA PRO A 211 -1.34 23.04 11.77
C PRO A 211 -2.09 24.18 11.07
N ALA A 212 -3.25 24.56 11.60
CA ALA A 212 -4.07 25.64 11.05
C ALA A 212 -3.37 27.02 11.07
N GLY A 213 -2.51 27.27 12.07
CA GLY A 213 -1.81 28.54 12.28
C GLY A 213 -0.43 28.66 11.64
N ALA A 214 0.03 27.65 10.91
CA ALA A 214 1.34 27.71 10.27
C ALA A 214 1.38 28.79 9.18
N ALA A 215 2.50 29.47 9.04
CA ALA A 215 2.79 30.43 7.96
C ALA A 215 3.00 29.68 6.63
N LEU A 216 1.99 28.96 6.19
CA LEU A 216 1.98 28.12 4.98
C LEU A 216 1.01 28.71 3.96
N PRO A 217 1.20 28.43 2.66
CA PRO A 217 0.27 28.82 1.60
C PRO A 217 -1.18 28.45 1.92
N GLN A 218 -2.13 29.31 1.55
CA GLN A 218 -3.55 29.12 1.87
C GLN A 218 -4.17 27.92 1.18
N ASP A 219 -3.62 27.50 0.06
CA ASP A 219 -4.08 26.38 -0.76
C ASP A 219 -3.60 25.00 -0.24
N LEU A 220 -2.76 24.98 0.80
CA LEU A 220 -2.38 23.73 1.43
C LEU A 220 -3.50 23.16 2.28
N TRP A 221 -3.67 21.85 2.17
CA TRP A 221 -4.53 21.11 3.09
C TRP A 221 -4.04 21.29 4.54
N ARG A 222 -4.99 21.52 5.43
CA ARG A 222 -4.75 21.69 6.87
C ARG A 222 -5.64 20.73 7.62
N GLY A 223 -5.12 20.17 8.69
CA GLY A 223 -5.84 19.23 9.53
C GLY A 223 -4.94 18.11 10.05
N ARG A 224 -5.58 17.14 10.68
CA ARG A 224 -4.95 15.94 11.21
C ARG A 224 -5.65 14.70 10.67
N VAL A 225 -4.88 13.75 10.19
CA VAL A 225 -5.36 12.43 9.81
C VAL A 225 -4.38 11.37 10.33
N ALA A 226 -4.93 10.31 10.91
CA ALA A 226 -4.15 9.21 11.46
C ALA A 226 -4.41 7.93 10.66
N SER A 227 -3.40 7.08 10.57
CA SER A 227 -3.55 5.71 10.07
C SER A 227 -4.33 4.85 11.07
N LEU A 228 -4.72 3.66 10.64
CA LEU A 228 -5.04 2.61 11.60
C LEU A 228 -3.75 2.21 12.34
N PRO A 229 -3.85 1.84 13.63
CA PRO A 229 -2.72 1.37 14.40
C PRO A 229 -2.19 0.03 13.83
N VAL A 230 -0.88 -0.10 13.81
CA VAL A 230 -0.19 -1.34 13.42
C VAL A 230 0.48 -1.92 14.66
N ARG A 231 0.27 -3.22 14.86
CA ARG A 231 0.89 -3.94 15.97
C ARG A 231 2.30 -4.39 15.60
N LEU A 232 3.23 -4.08 16.48
CA LEU A 232 4.61 -4.52 16.40
C LEU A 232 4.98 -5.28 17.67
N LYS A 233 5.51 -6.49 17.49
CA LYS A 233 6.05 -7.28 18.56
C LYS A 233 7.57 -7.37 18.43
N ILE A 234 8.29 -6.89 19.44
CA ILE A 234 9.73 -7.00 19.51
C ILE A 234 10.08 -8.15 20.43
N LEU A 235 10.67 -9.19 19.85
CA LEU A 235 11.11 -10.38 20.56
C LEU A 235 12.49 -10.14 21.18
N PRO A 236 12.75 -10.66 22.38
CA PRO A 236 14.09 -10.64 22.93
C PRO A 236 15.02 -11.51 22.05
N VAL A 237 16.27 -11.09 21.89
CA VAL A 237 17.25 -11.93 21.18
C VAL A 237 17.56 -13.14 22.05
N PRO A 238 17.36 -14.38 21.57
CA PRO A 238 17.72 -15.58 22.31
C PRO A 238 19.24 -15.64 22.55
N ALA A 239 19.65 -16.13 23.71
CA ALA A 239 21.06 -16.30 23.99
C ALA A 239 21.75 -17.28 23.01
N GLN A 240 20.99 -18.25 22.50
CA GLN A 240 21.40 -19.18 21.45
C GLN A 240 20.27 -19.24 20.41
N PRO A 241 20.31 -18.36 19.40
CA PRO A 241 19.26 -18.35 18.37
C PRO A 241 19.33 -19.62 17.52
N SER A 242 18.16 -20.19 17.25
CA SER A 242 18.02 -21.29 16.30
C SER A 242 18.43 -20.87 14.89
N PRO A 243 18.73 -21.81 13.98
CA PRO A 243 18.98 -21.50 12.59
C PRO A 243 17.90 -20.64 11.94
N ALA A 244 16.63 -20.93 12.21
CA ALA A 244 15.50 -20.15 11.67
C ALA A 244 15.47 -18.72 12.21
N GLU A 245 15.73 -18.49 13.48
CA GLU A 245 15.83 -17.16 14.09
C GLU A 245 17.02 -16.38 13.54
N GLN A 246 18.19 -17.03 13.38
CA GLN A 246 19.37 -16.42 12.74
C GLN A 246 19.06 -15.98 11.31
N ALA A 247 18.42 -16.85 10.54
CA ALA A 247 18.02 -16.55 9.16
C ALA A 247 17.05 -15.37 9.12
N SER A 248 16.05 -15.34 10.00
CA SER A 248 15.08 -14.24 10.12
C SER A 248 15.75 -12.90 10.45
N MET A 249 16.63 -12.87 11.45
CA MET A 249 17.39 -11.67 11.81
C MET A 249 18.24 -11.14 10.64
N ASN A 250 18.90 -12.05 9.93
CA ASN A 250 19.73 -11.68 8.78
C ASN A 250 18.87 -11.14 7.62
N VAL A 251 17.69 -11.73 7.34
CA VAL A 251 16.75 -11.22 6.32
C VAL A 251 16.27 -9.82 6.69
N GLN A 252 15.87 -9.58 7.93
CA GLN A 252 15.42 -8.25 8.38
C GLN A 252 16.51 -7.18 8.18
N ARG A 253 17.76 -7.49 8.51
CA ARG A 253 18.90 -6.59 8.24
C ARG A 253 19.15 -6.40 6.74
N ALA A 254 19.09 -7.47 5.97
CA ALA A 254 19.28 -7.42 4.53
C ALA A 254 18.23 -6.54 3.85
N GLU A 255 16.96 -6.63 4.27
CA GLU A 255 15.87 -5.77 3.77
C GLU A 255 16.12 -4.30 4.08
N PHE A 256 16.50 -3.99 5.31
CA PHE A 256 16.85 -2.61 5.70
C PHE A 256 17.95 -2.06 4.78
N PHE A 257 19.05 -2.79 4.63
CA PHE A 257 20.16 -2.35 3.77
C PHE A 257 19.78 -2.31 2.28
N SER A 258 18.87 -3.16 1.82
CA SER A 258 18.33 -3.11 0.46
C SER A 258 17.51 -1.83 0.21
N ILE A 259 16.72 -1.38 1.19
CA ILE A 259 15.91 -0.16 1.10
C ILE A 259 16.80 1.08 1.22
N THR A 260 17.81 1.06 2.09
CA THR A 260 18.81 2.14 2.21
C THR A 260 19.87 2.11 1.12
N GLN A 261 19.78 1.16 0.17
CA GLN A 261 20.68 0.99 -0.97
C GLN A 261 22.15 0.70 -0.58
N ASP A 262 22.41 0.27 0.65
CA ASP A 262 23.71 -0.30 1.03
C ASP A 262 23.80 -1.75 0.53
N TRP A 263 23.97 -1.89 -0.78
CA TRP A 263 23.92 -3.19 -1.46
C TRP A 263 24.97 -4.18 -0.96
N SER A 264 26.10 -3.68 -0.48
CA SER A 264 27.15 -4.53 0.09
C SER A 264 26.68 -5.22 1.35
N LYS A 265 26.11 -4.47 2.30
CA LYS A 265 25.55 -5.03 3.53
C LYS A 265 24.28 -5.84 3.28
N ALA A 266 23.43 -5.40 2.34
CA ALA A 266 22.24 -6.15 1.93
C ALA A 266 22.64 -7.56 1.46
N LEU A 267 23.60 -7.63 0.53
CA LEU A 267 24.10 -8.90 -0.03
C LEU A 267 24.73 -9.79 1.04
N ALA A 268 25.58 -9.22 1.92
CA ALA A 268 26.24 -9.98 2.98
C ALA A 268 25.23 -10.62 3.93
N ASN A 269 24.23 -9.85 4.39
CA ASN A 269 23.20 -10.36 5.30
C ASN A 269 22.27 -11.37 4.59
N ALA A 270 21.88 -11.13 3.33
CA ALA A 270 21.05 -12.07 2.58
C ALA A 270 21.78 -13.41 2.37
N LYS A 271 23.07 -13.38 2.02
CA LYS A 271 23.89 -14.61 1.91
C LYS A 271 24.05 -15.32 3.25
N ALA A 272 24.21 -14.59 4.36
CA ALA A 272 24.25 -15.18 5.68
C ALA A 272 22.92 -15.87 6.04
N ALA A 273 21.79 -15.31 5.65
CA ALA A 273 20.49 -15.95 5.81
C ALA A 273 20.37 -17.24 4.98
N LEU A 274 20.77 -17.21 3.71
CA LEU A 274 20.74 -18.37 2.80
C LEU A 274 21.71 -19.48 3.20
N ALA A 275 22.83 -19.16 3.85
CA ALA A 275 23.76 -20.15 4.38
C ALA A 275 23.13 -21.02 5.47
N VAL A 276 22.15 -20.46 6.20
CA VAL A 276 21.43 -21.15 7.28
C VAL A 276 20.11 -21.77 6.79
N SER A 277 19.42 -21.08 5.88
CA SER A 277 18.15 -21.49 5.29
C SER A 277 18.16 -21.21 3.79
N PRO A 278 18.57 -22.18 2.96
CA PRO A 278 18.79 -21.98 1.51
C PRO A 278 17.50 -21.71 0.70
N ASP A 279 16.35 -21.98 1.27
CA ASP A 279 15.04 -21.89 0.62
C ASP A 279 14.29 -20.57 0.89
N LEU A 280 14.96 -19.58 1.45
CA LEU A 280 14.37 -18.27 1.77
C LEU A 280 14.21 -17.40 0.54
N ILE A 281 13.01 -17.38 -0.05
CA ILE A 281 12.65 -16.56 -1.21
C ILE A 281 13.00 -15.09 -1.00
N ARG A 282 12.71 -14.53 0.19
CA ARG A 282 12.99 -13.13 0.52
C ARG A 282 14.49 -12.81 0.44
N ALA A 283 15.33 -13.69 0.94
CA ALA A 283 16.78 -13.51 0.88
C ALA A 283 17.29 -13.60 -0.57
N GLU A 284 16.82 -14.58 -1.35
CA GLU A 284 17.12 -14.67 -2.78
C GLU A 284 16.73 -13.41 -3.55
N MET A 285 15.54 -12.87 -3.28
CA MET A 285 15.11 -11.62 -3.91
C MET A 285 16.04 -10.43 -3.59
N ILE A 286 16.58 -10.37 -2.38
CA ILE A 286 17.54 -9.32 -1.99
C ILE A 286 18.89 -9.53 -2.69
N VAL A 287 19.37 -10.76 -2.79
CA VAL A 287 20.57 -11.09 -3.57
C VAL A 287 20.42 -10.64 -5.01
N GLY A 288 19.31 -11.00 -5.66
CA GLY A 288 19.03 -10.58 -7.05
C GLY A 288 19.00 -9.05 -7.22
N LYS A 289 18.36 -8.32 -6.30
CA LYS A 289 18.36 -6.85 -6.30
C LYS A 289 19.77 -6.27 -6.16
N ALA A 290 20.57 -6.81 -5.25
CA ALA A 290 21.94 -6.35 -5.03
C ALA A 290 22.82 -6.60 -6.26
N GLN A 291 22.71 -7.76 -6.90
CA GLN A 291 23.40 -8.08 -8.15
C GLN A 291 22.97 -7.15 -9.29
N GLU A 292 21.67 -6.89 -9.44
CA GLU A 292 21.15 -5.95 -10.43
C GLU A 292 21.72 -4.54 -10.22
N ALA A 293 21.75 -4.05 -8.98
CA ALA A 293 22.30 -2.75 -8.63
C ALA A 293 23.83 -2.66 -8.89
N GLN A 294 24.53 -3.77 -8.75
CA GLN A 294 25.96 -3.88 -9.06
C GLN A 294 26.26 -4.09 -10.56
N GLY A 295 25.22 -4.21 -11.38
CA GLY A 295 25.33 -4.38 -12.83
C GLY A 295 25.52 -5.83 -13.29
N ASP A 296 25.52 -6.81 -12.39
CA ASP A 296 25.51 -8.24 -12.71
C ASP A 296 24.09 -8.68 -13.10
N LEU A 297 23.69 -8.31 -14.31
CA LEU A 297 22.33 -8.61 -14.80
C LEU A 297 22.09 -10.10 -15.00
N SER A 298 23.14 -10.86 -15.38
CA SER A 298 23.01 -12.31 -15.58
C SER A 298 22.80 -13.02 -14.24
N GLY A 299 23.65 -12.71 -13.26
CA GLY A 299 23.52 -13.28 -11.91
C GLY A 299 22.18 -12.89 -11.27
N ALA A 300 21.77 -11.63 -11.40
CA ALA A 300 20.47 -11.17 -10.91
C ALA A 300 19.31 -11.97 -11.50
N ARG A 301 19.31 -12.16 -12.84
CA ARG A 301 18.29 -12.95 -13.53
C ARG A 301 18.21 -14.39 -13.00
N ASP A 302 19.34 -15.03 -12.91
CA ASP A 302 19.41 -16.42 -12.45
C ASP A 302 18.96 -16.57 -10.98
N THR A 303 19.28 -15.60 -10.14
CA THR A 303 18.82 -15.52 -8.75
C THR A 303 17.30 -15.30 -8.67
N PHE A 304 16.71 -14.39 -9.47
CA PHE A 304 15.26 -14.23 -9.51
C PHE A 304 14.53 -15.47 -10.06
N LEU A 305 15.13 -16.18 -11.01
CA LEU A 305 14.62 -17.46 -11.48
C LEU A 305 14.66 -18.53 -10.38
N ASN A 306 15.70 -18.54 -9.54
CA ASN A 306 15.75 -19.42 -8.39
C ASN A 306 14.65 -19.10 -7.38
N ALA A 307 14.49 -17.83 -7.02
CA ALA A 307 13.40 -17.37 -6.15
C ALA A 307 12.01 -17.78 -6.70
N TYR A 308 11.81 -17.67 -8.01
CA TYR A 308 10.60 -18.11 -8.70
C TYR A 308 10.36 -19.61 -8.57
N ARG A 309 11.40 -20.45 -8.74
CA ARG A 309 11.29 -21.90 -8.56
C ARG A 309 10.98 -22.25 -7.11
N LEU A 310 11.66 -21.64 -6.15
CA LEU A 310 11.41 -21.83 -4.72
C LEU A 310 9.96 -21.48 -4.35
N PHE A 311 9.41 -20.41 -4.94
CA PHE A 311 8.01 -20.05 -4.71
C PHE A 311 7.06 -21.19 -5.07
N TYR A 312 7.20 -21.80 -6.24
CA TYR A 312 6.33 -22.92 -6.64
C TYR A 312 6.61 -24.21 -5.87
N GLN A 313 7.83 -24.42 -5.41
CA GLN A 313 8.13 -25.54 -4.53
C GLN A 313 7.42 -25.40 -3.18
N GLN A 314 7.34 -24.19 -2.64
CA GLN A 314 6.68 -23.91 -1.37
C GLN A 314 5.16 -23.76 -1.51
N HIS A 315 4.69 -23.38 -2.70
CA HIS A 315 3.27 -23.12 -2.99
C HIS A 315 2.81 -23.94 -4.22
N PRO A 316 2.83 -25.28 -4.16
CA PRO A 316 2.59 -26.13 -5.34
C PRO A 316 1.18 -25.99 -5.92
N ASN A 317 0.22 -25.48 -5.15
CA ASN A 317 -1.15 -25.23 -5.57
C ASN A 317 -1.43 -23.78 -5.98
N SER A 318 -0.40 -22.94 -6.06
CA SER A 318 -0.58 -21.56 -6.51
C SER A 318 -0.71 -21.54 -8.04
N TYR A 319 -1.81 -20.97 -8.52
CA TYR A 319 -2.03 -20.74 -9.96
C TYR A 319 -1.49 -19.38 -10.42
N GLU A 320 -1.15 -18.50 -9.50
CA GLU A 320 -0.66 -17.15 -9.77
C GLU A 320 0.84 -17.08 -9.55
N ALA A 321 1.56 -16.66 -10.57
CA ALA A 321 2.99 -16.35 -10.43
C ALA A 321 3.16 -15.07 -9.61
N PRO A 322 4.21 -14.98 -8.77
CA PRO A 322 4.56 -13.73 -8.11
C PRO A 322 4.86 -12.64 -9.15
N GLU A 323 3.93 -11.72 -9.34
CA GLU A 323 3.97 -10.69 -10.39
C GLU A 323 5.30 -9.95 -10.42
N TYR A 324 5.83 -9.61 -9.23
CA TYR A 324 7.13 -8.96 -9.12
C TYR A 324 8.28 -9.80 -9.72
N LEU A 325 8.34 -11.10 -9.46
CA LEU A 325 9.41 -11.97 -9.97
C LEU A 325 9.32 -12.12 -11.48
N VAL A 326 8.10 -12.32 -12.02
CA VAL A 326 7.86 -12.40 -13.47
C VAL A 326 8.30 -11.10 -14.15
N TYR A 327 7.90 -9.95 -13.61
CA TYR A 327 8.29 -8.64 -14.13
C TYR A 327 9.81 -8.44 -14.12
N LYS A 328 10.48 -8.77 -13.02
CA LYS A 328 11.94 -8.63 -12.90
C LYS A 328 12.70 -9.52 -13.87
N ILE A 329 12.31 -10.78 -13.99
CA ILE A 329 12.94 -11.71 -14.94
C ILE A 329 12.78 -11.19 -16.37
N ALA A 330 11.57 -10.81 -16.79
CA ALA A 330 11.31 -10.30 -18.14
C ALA A 330 12.13 -9.01 -18.44
N THR A 331 12.19 -8.08 -17.48
CA THR A 331 12.97 -6.84 -17.62
C THR A 331 14.47 -7.13 -17.77
N LEU A 332 15.00 -8.08 -17.00
CA LEU A 332 16.41 -8.46 -17.09
C LEU A 332 16.73 -9.19 -18.41
N ASP A 333 15.84 -10.06 -18.90
CA ASP A 333 15.98 -10.70 -20.21
C ASP A 333 16.04 -9.69 -21.36
N GLN A 334 15.17 -8.67 -21.32
CA GLN A 334 15.20 -7.57 -22.27
C GLN A 334 16.54 -6.82 -22.23
N ARG A 335 16.97 -6.39 -21.05
CA ARG A 335 18.25 -5.65 -20.88
C ARG A 335 19.47 -6.46 -21.30
N LEU A 336 19.48 -7.77 -21.07
CA LEU A 336 20.54 -8.68 -21.53
C LEU A 336 20.51 -8.85 -23.05
N GLY A 337 19.34 -8.91 -23.67
CA GLY A 337 19.17 -8.92 -25.14
C GLY A 337 19.71 -7.64 -25.78
N GLU A 338 19.37 -6.48 -25.24
CA GLU A 338 19.85 -5.18 -25.71
C GLU A 338 21.38 -5.04 -25.62
N ARG A 339 22.00 -5.50 -24.53
CA ARG A 339 23.47 -5.51 -24.40
C ARG A 339 24.15 -6.38 -25.45
N ARG A 340 23.59 -7.56 -25.79
CA ARG A 340 24.14 -8.46 -26.83
C ARG A 340 24.09 -7.82 -28.21
N THR A 341 23.04 -7.07 -28.52
CA THR A 341 22.91 -6.36 -29.80
C THR A 341 23.83 -5.15 -29.93
N GLN A 342 24.15 -4.49 -28.80
CA GLN A 342 25.08 -3.34 -28.78
C GLN A 342 26.55 -3.74 -28.80
N SER A 343 26.87 -4.93 -28.28
CA SER A 343 28.26 -5.46 -28.27
C SER A 343 28.64 -6.19 -29.55
N GLY A 344 27.83 -6.15 -30.63
CA GLY A 344 28.01 -6.68 -32.00
C GLY A 344 29.28 -7.47 -32.31
N PRO A 345 29.33 -8.27 -33.37
CA PRO A 345 30.46 -9.15 -33.60
C PRO A 345 31.76 -8.35 -33.77
#